data_9d4b897576eb5db0c72968f32f94d31d
#
_entry.id   9d4b897576eb5db0c72968f32f94d31d
#
_cell.length_a   1.000
_cell.length_b   1.000
_cell.length_c   1.000
_cell.angle_alpha   90.00
_cell.angle_beta   90.00
_cell.angle_gamma   90.00
#
_symmetry.space_group_name_H-M   'P 1'
#
loop_
_entity.id
_entity.type
_entity.pdbx_description
1 polymer ?
#
loop_
_entity_poly.entity_id
_entity_poly.type
_entity_poly.pdbx_seq_one_letter_code
_entity_poly.pdbx_strand_id
1 'polypeptide(L)'
;MNIKKLLIISFILVGCVAVSMAENPKNFYNPVTSGVPSLTISPDARAGGMGDVGAATEPDINSQYWNPAKYANIKSVAGVSLSYTPWLRKIVKDIDLAYLAGYYKIGDLQAVSMSLRYFSLGSIALTDNEGTPMGTGKPNEFSLDVAYSRQLSKYFSMAVAMRYIYSGLGIKDENYSPGHAFGADIAMYSGIPISLNTGVSMLGIGLNLSNISTKISYDKRNTEIFLPANMRLGVSYAIPFDAYNKLSINFDINKILVPAYPQSKNYEGGVTSEEYDAAKGKYEKMSSIAAIFYSFADAYDNPAYTRKEAFMDELREVNWSTGLEYSYNNQFFGRFGYSNESKWKGNRKFFTFGAGFKLTAFQLDVGYVLGLAPTTPLDQTLRFSLSFDVDGLKDLVDLGK
;
A
#
# COMPACT_ATOMS: atom_id res chain seq x y z
N MET A 1 1.47 -26.85 -20.98
CA MET A 1 2.72 -26.57 -20.22
C MET A 1 2.62 -27.38 -18.92
N ASN A 2 3.62 -28.16 -18.58
CA ASN A 2 3.54 -29.14 -17.49
C ASN A 2 3.52 -28.42 -16.12
N ILE A 3 2.52 -28.69 -15.27
CA ILE A 3 2.32 -28.08 -13.94
C ILE A 3 3.61 -28.13 -13.10
N LYS A 4 4.41 -29.20 -13.23
CA LYS A 4 5.72 -29.31 -12.58
C LYS A 4 6.71 -28.22 -13.01
N LYS A 5 6.68 -27.76 -14.26
CA LYS A 5 7.55 -26.66 -14.73
C LYS A 5 7.09 -25.31 -14.22
N LEU A 6 5.77 -25.11 -14.04
CA LEU A 6 5.23 -23.87 -13.48
C LEU A 6 5.54 -23.73 -11.99
N LEU A 7 5.43 -24.82 -11.23
CA LEU A 7 5.82 -24.88 -9.81
C LEU A 7 7.33 -24.65 -9.62
N ILE A 8 8.16 -25.15 -10.53
CA ILE A 8 9.62 -24.95 -10.48
C ILE A 8 9.95 -23.47 -10.79
N ILE A 9 9.27 -22.82 -11.73
CA ILE A 9 9.46 -21.40 -12.04
C ILE A 9 9.00 -20.52 -10.87
N SER A 10 7.87 -20.85 -10.21
CA SER A 10 7.44 -20.16 -8.99
C SER A 10 8.41 -20.35 -7.82
N PHE A 11 8.98 -21.55 -7.67
CA PHE A 11 9.97 -21.83 -6.62
C PHE A 11 11.32 -21.15 -6.89
N ILE A 12 11.73 -21.01 -8.14
CA ILE A 12 12.94 -20.30 -8.54
C ILE A 12 12.78 -18.79 -8.33
N LEU A 13 11.60 -18.20 -8.62
CA LEU A 13 11.30 -16.80 -8.35
C LEU A 13 11.27 -16.49 -6.83
N VAL A 14 10.77 -17.41 -6.01
CA VAL A 14 10.78 -17.28 -4.55
C VAL A 14 12.16 -17.58 -3.97
N GLY A 15 12.91 -18.49 -4.57
CA GLY A 15 14.27 -18.88 -4.12
C GLY A 15 15.35 -17.84 -4.40
N CYS A 16 15.20 -17.00 -5.44
CA CYS A 16 16.16 -15.95 -5.77
C CYS A 16 16.13 -14.74 -4.81
N VAL A 17 15.09 -14.60 -3.97
CA VAL A 17 14.99 -13.48 -3.00
C VAL A 17 15.61 -13.83 -1.64
N ALA A 18 15.91 -15.09 -1.37
CA ALA A 18 16.61 -15.53 -0.17
C ALA A 18 18.14 -15.41 -0.32
N VAL A 19 18.64 -14.27 -0.79
CA VAL A 19 20.07 -13.95 -0.66
C VAL A 19 20.32 -13.69 0.81
N SER A 20 20.96 -14.66 1.46
CA SER A 20 21.54 -14.50 2.80
C SER A 20 22.48 -13.30 2.78
N MET A 21 22.01 -12.17 3.25
CA MET A 21 22.78 -10.93 3.35
C MET A 21 23.77 -11.10 4.50
N ALA A 22 25.04 -11.34 4.18
CA ALA A 22 26.12 -11.25 5.16
C ALA A 22 26.06 -9.87 5.84
N GLU A 23 26.14 -9.84 7.16
CA GLU A 23 26.16 -8.58 7.90
C GLU A 23 27.43 -7.79 7.52
N ASN A 24 27.22 -6.66 6.89
CA ASN A 24 28.29 -5.72 6.56
C ASN A 24 28.30 -4.63 7.66
N PRO A 25 29.45 -4.32 8.30
CA PRO A 25 29.52 -3.36 9.40
C PRO A 25 29.11 -1.92 9.05
N LYS A 26 28.98 -1.60 7.76
CA LYS A 26 28.49 -0.28 7.27
C LYS A 26 26.98 -0.21 7.03
N ASN A 27 26.18 -1.07 7.63
CA ASN A 27 24.72 -1.04 7.51
C ASN A 27 24.13 -0.05 8.50
N PHE A 28 23.63 1.07 8.02
CA PHE A 28 22.94 2.06 8.83
C PHE A 28 21.42 1.86 8.78
N TYR A 29 20.75 2.08 9.92
CA TYR A 29 19.30 2.19 9.95
C TYR A 29 18.89 3.52 9.32
N ASN A 30 18.36 3.48 8.11
CA ASN A 30 17.96 4.65 7.33
C ASN A 30 16.63 4.39 6.63
N PRO A 31 15.51 4.38 7.33
CA PRO A 31 14.19 4.24 6.72
C PRO A 31 13.86 5.48 5.88
N VAL A 32 13.17 5.26 4.78
CA VAL A 32 12.62 6.35 3.98
C VAL A 32 11.50 7.01 4.78
N THR A 33 11.66 8.31 5.04
CA THR A 33 10.68 9.11 5.77
C THR A 33 9.89 10.01 4.82
N SER A 34 8.58 10.11 5.05
CA SER A 34 7.67 10.95 4.26
C SER A 34 6.60 11.58 5.13
N GLY A 35 6.00 12.67 4.66
CA GLY A 35 4.79 13.23 5.25
C GLY A 35 3.57 12.31 5.05
N VAL A 36 2.53 12.51 5.83
CA VAL A 36 1.23 11.82 5.72
C VAL A 36 1.38 10.29 5.65
N PRO A 37 1.97 9.65 6.66
CA PRO A 37 2.28 8.23 6.65
C PRO A 37 1.03 7.33 6.54
N SER A 38 -0.15 7.84 6.86
CA SER A 38 -1.41 7.10 6.70
C SER A 38 -1.66 6.63 5.27
N LEU A 39 -1.12 7.32 4.27
CA LEU A 39 -1.25 6.95 2.85
C LEU A 39 -0.59 5.59 2.54
N THR A 40 0.33 5.11 3.36
CA THR A 40 1.00 3.81 3.19
C THR A 40 0.30 2.67 3.93
N ILE A 41 -0.70 2.97 4.78
CA ILE A 41 -1.40 1.96 5.57
C ILE A 41 -2.42 1.23 4.69
N SER A 42 -2.39 -0.08 4.67
CA SER A 42 -3.39 -0.93 4.00
C SER A 42 -4.78 -0.70 4.61
N PRO A 43 -5.79 -0.31 3.82
CA PRO A 43 -7.07 0.11 4.38
C PRO A 43 -8.08 -1.01 4.57
N ASP A 44 -8.01 -2.11 3.79
CA ASP A 44 -9.04 -3.15 3.75
C ASP A 44 -8.59 -4.48 4.34
N ALA A 45 -9.58 -5.28 4.78
CA ALA A 45 -9.33 -6.54 5.44
C ALA A 45 -8.97 -7.68 4.47
N ARG A 46 -9.44 -7.65 3.20
CA ARG A 46 -9.14 -8.70 2.23
C ARG A 46 -7.65 -8.76 1.94
N ALA A 47 -7.08 -7.68 1.43
CA ALA A 47 -5.65 -7.59 1.14
C ALA A 47 -4.83 -7.63 2.43
N GLY A 48 -5.34 -7.01 3.51
CA GLY A 48 -4.75 -7.06 4.83
C GLY A 48 -4.61 -8.47 5.41
N GLY A 49 -5.48 -9.41 5.04
CA GLY A 49 -5.38 -10.83 5.39
C GLY A 49 -4.40 -11.62 4.52
N MET A 50 -3.88 -11.01 3.44
CA MET A 50 -2.98 -11.62 2.47
C MET A 50 -1.59 -10.99 2.43
N GLY A 51 -1.08 -10.45 3.54
CA GLY A 51 0.25 -9.82 3.58
C GLY A 51 0.31 -8.45 2.91
N ASP A 52 -0.81 -7.74 2.78
CA ASP A 52 -0.90 -6.46 2.09
C ASP A 52 -0.56 -6.56 0.58
N VAL A 53 -1.03 -7.63 -0.09
CA VAL A 53 -0.96 -7.80 -1.55
C VAL A 53 -2.26 -7.39 -2.22
N GLY A 54 -2.19 -6.66 -3.31
CA GLY A 54 -3.40 -6.16 -3.96
C GLY A 54 -3.22 -5.62 -5.38
N ALA A 55 -1.99 -5.44 -5.87
CA ALA A 55 -1.72 -4.84 -7.18
C ALA A 55 -2.32 -5.64 -8.34
N ALA A 56 -2.30 -6.98 -8.24
CA ALA A 56 -2.70 -7.88 -9.31
C ALA A 56 -3.81 -8.87 -8.92
N THR A 57 -4.29 -8.85 -7.68
CA THR A 57 -5.40 -9.70 -7.22
C THR A 57 -6.66 -9.50 -8.07
N GLU A 58 -7.55 -10.49 -8.10
CA GLU A 58 -8.83 -10.35 -8.77
C GLU A 58 -9.53 -9.04 -8.37
N PRO A 59 -10.20 -8.33 -9.32
CA PRO A 59 -10.89 -7.08 -9.08
C PRO A 59 -11.89 -7.17 -7.94
N ASP A 60 -11.90 -6.17 -7.04
CA ASP A 60 -12.83 -6.04 -5.94
C ASP A 60 -13.20 -4.57 -5.67
N ILE A 61 -14.10 -4.33 -4.73
CA ILE A 61 -14.61 -2.99 -4.41
C ILE A 61 -13.50 -2.11 -3.78
N ASN A 62 -12.48 -2.69 -3.13
CA ASN A 62 -11.36 -1.98 -2.51
C ASN A 62 -10.18 -1.74 -3.46
N SER A 63 -10.33 -2.01 -4.74
CA SER A 63 -9.28 -1.87 -5.75
C SER A 63 -8.73 -0.44 -5.91
N GLN A 64 -9.46 0.59 -5.44
CA GLN A 64 -9.02 1.99 -5.51
C GLN A 64 -7.63 2.24 -4.92
N TYR A 65 -7.35 1.68 -3.77
CA TYR A 65 -6.05 1.83 -3.09
C TYR A 65 -4.93 1.02 -3.75
N TRP A 66 -5.28 -0.20 -4.21
CA TRP A 66 -4.30 -1.16 -4.66
C TRP A 66 -3.92 -0.99 -6.13
N ASN A 67 -4.92 -0.88 -6.99
CA ASN A 67 -4.79 -0.71 -8.42
C ASN A 67 -6.16 -0.36 -9.04
N PRO A 68 -6.50 0.91 -9.26
CA PRO A 68 -7.79 1.31 -9.78
C PRO A 68 -8.06 0.82 -11.21
N ALA A 69 -7.04 0.41 -12.00
CA ALA A 69 -7.24 -0.15 -13.33
C ALA A 69 -8.06 -1.46 -13.32
N LYS A 70 -8.13 -2.15 -12.17
CA LYS A 70 -8.91 -3.38 -11.99
C LYS A 70 -10.42 -3.14 -12.16
N TYR A 71 -10.94 -1.94 -11.85
CA TYR A 71 -12.37 -1.67 -11.93
C TYR A 71 -12.95 -1.81 -13.34
N ALA A 72 -12.18 -1.56 -14.39
CA ALA A 72 -12.64 -1.80 -15.76
C ALA A 72 -12.96 -3.29 -16.02
N ASN A 73 -12.41 -4.20 -15.21
CA ASN A 73 -12.59 -5.66 -15.34
C ASN A 73 -13.54 -6.25 -14.28
N ILE A 74 -14.10 -5.44 -13.39
CA ILE A 74 -15.05 -5.92 -12.38
C ILE A 74 -16.36 -6.31 -13.04
N LYS A 75 -17.05 -7.34 -12.54
CA LYS A 75 -18.26 -7.88 -13.19
C LYS A 75 -19.51 -7.07 -12.85
N SER A 76 -19.65 -6.66 -11.60
CA SER A 76 -20.81 -5.95 -11.10
C SER A 76 -20.81 -4.50 -11.56
N VAL A 77 -22.01 -3.93 -11.74
CA VAL A 77 -22.21 -2.55 -12.23
C VAL A 77 -21.74 -1.51 -11.21
N ALA A 78 -21.96 -1.74 -9.94
CA ALA A 78 -21.57 -0.81 -8.89
C ALA A 78 -21.38 -1.53 -7.56
N GLY A 79 -20.57 -0.94 -6.69
CA GLY A 79 -20.37 -1.45 -5.33
C GLY A 79 -19.79 -0.38 -4.42
N VAL A 80 -20.00 -0.57 -3.12
CA VAL A 80 -19.45 0.27 -2.07
C VAL A 80 -18.89 -0.60 -0.94
N SER A 81 -17.79 -0.18 -0.35
CA SER A 81 -17.14 -0.86 0.77
C SER A 81 -16.75 0.13 1.84
N LEU A 82 -17.01 -0.24 3.10
CA LEU A 82 -16.55 0.48 4.28
C LEU A 82 -15.58 -0.43 5.03
N SER A 83 -14.38 0.08 5.29
CA SER A 83 -13.36 -0.60 6.07
C SER A 83 -13.00 0.21 7.31
N TYR A 84 -12.72 -0.50 8.40
CA TYR A 84 -12.33 0.10 9.67
C TYR A 84 -11.16 -0.70 10.26
N THR A 85 -10.12 0.03 10.67
CA THR A 85 -8.91 -0.54 11.27
C THR A 85 -8.57 0.26 12.53
N PRO A 86 -8.80 -0.29 13.72
CA PRO A 86 -8.22 0.24 14.95
C PRO A 86 -6.71 0.07 14.89
N TRP A 87 -5.99 1.20 14.84
CA TRP A 87 -4.55 1.22 14.62
C TRP A 87 -3.77 1.31 15.92
N LEU A 88 -2.67 0.58 16.07
CA LEU A 88 -1.75 0.64 17.23
C LEU A 88 -2.42 0.40 18.59
N ARG A 89 -3.50 -0.37 18.67
CA ARG A 89 -4.31 -0.56 19.88
C ARG A 89 -3.54 -1.01 21.13
N LYS A 90 -2.39 -1.66 20.95
CA LYS A 90 -1.49 -2.02 22.07
C LYS A 90 -0.81 -0.81 22.72
N ILE A 91 -0.60 0.25 21.96
CA ILE A 91 0.18 1.42 22.37
C ILE A 91 -0.75 2.58 22.69
N VAL A 92 -1.70 2.86 21.81
CA VAL A 92 -2.62 3.99 21.89
C VAL A 92 -4.02 3.53 21.50
N LYS A 93 -5.05 3.95 22.26
CA LYS A 93 -6.42 3.40 22.12
C LYS A 93 -7.32 4.17 21.16
N ASP A 94 -6.92 5.37 20.73
CA ASP A 94 -7.73 6.33 19.97
C ASP A 94 -7.19 6.67 18.59
N ILE A 95 -6.33 5.78 18.03
CA ILE A 95 -5.84 5.88 16.65
C ILE A 95 -6.67 4.95 15.78
N ASP A 96 -7.34 5.51 14.79
CA ASP A 96 -8.28 4.77 13.95
C ASP A 96 -8.15 5.17 12.48
N LEU A 97 -8.24 4.17 11.59
CA LEU A 97 -8.33 4.34 10.15
C LEU A 97 -9.72 3.90 9.67
N ALA A 98 -10.44 4.80 9.03
CA ALA A 98 -11.66 4.52 8.29
C ALA A 98 -11.42 4.71 6.79
N TYR A 99 -11.97 3.82 5.98
CA TYR A 99 -11.84 3.87 4.52
C TYR A 99 -13.15 3.50 3.85
N LEU A 100 -13.64 4.40 3.02
CA LEU A 100 -14.82 4.21 2.18
C LEU A 100 -14.36 4.17 0.72
N ALA A 101 -14.74 3.14 -0.02
CA ALA A 101 -14.46 3.02 -1.44
C ALA A 101 -15.71 2.63 -2.21
N GLY A 102 -15.82 3.09 -3.44
CA GLY A 102 -16.92 2.72 -4.32
C GLY A 102 -16.56 2.92 -5.78
N TYR A 103 -17.30 2.26 -6.64
CA TYR A 103 -17.15 2.37 -8.09
C TYR A 103 -18.51 2.27 -8.79
N TYR A 104 -18.52 2.77 -10.00
CA TYR A 104 -19.64 2.63 -10.94
C TYR A 104 -19.10 2.38 -12.35
N LYS A 105 -19.59 1.31 -13.00
CA LYS A 105 -19.24 1.00 -14.40
C LYS A 105 -20.06 1.84 -15.37
N ILE A 106 -19.37 2.35 -16.38
CA ILE A 106 -19.97 3.08 -17.51
C ILE A 106 -19.86 2.15 -18.72
N GLY A 107 -20.92 1.36 -18.94
CA GLY A 107 -20.90 0.26 -19.91
C GLY A 107 -19.91 -0.84 -19.51
N ASP A 108 -19.43 -1.61 -20.49
CA ASP A 108 -18.64 -2.82 -20.23
C ASP A 108 -17.15 -2.55 -20.02
N LEU A 109 -16.63 -1.45 -20.55
CA LEU A 109 -15.19 -1.21 -20.69
C LEU A 109 -14.64 -0.11 -19.78
N GLN A 110 -15.50 0.60 -19.06
CA GLN A 110 -15.09 1.79 -18.31
C GLN A 110 -15.69 1.77 -16.90
N ALA A 111 -14.99 2.38 -15.96
CA ALA A 111 -15.52 2.64 -14.64
C ALA A 111 -14.97 3.96 -14.07
N VAL A 112 -15.78 4.61 -13.26
CA VAL A 112 -15.37 5.67 -12.35
C VAL A 112 -15.39 5.12 -10.95
N SER A 113 -14.47 5.59 -10.12
CA SER A 113 -14.38 5.16 -8.74
C SER A 113 -13.93 6.30 -7.84
N MET A 114 -14.28 6.18 -6.57
CA MET A 114 -13.95 7.18 -5.56
C MET A 114 -13.62 6.49 -4.25
N SER A 115 -12.73 7.08 -3.48
CA SER A 115 -12.51 6.66 -2.08
C SER A 115 -12.28 7.85 -1.17
N LEU A 116 -12.65 7.67 0.10
CA LEU A 116 -12.35 8.58 1.20
C LEU A 116 -11.62 7.79 2.28
N ARG A 117 -10.45 8.28 2.65
CA ARG A 117 -9.66 7.79 3.77
C ARG A 117 -9.69 8.84 4.87
N TYR A 118 -9.93 8.43 6.09
CA TYR A 118 -9.82 9.27 7.29
C TYR A 118 -8.96 8.54 8.33
N PHE A 119 -7.94 9.22 8.83
CA PHE A 119 -7.03 8.70 9.83
C PHE A 119 -6.98 9.66 11.01
N SER A 120 -7.42 9.20 12.18
CA SER A 120 -7.31 9.90 13.45
C SER A 120 -6.03 9.43 14.14
N LEU A 121 -5.17 10.36 14.54
CA LEU A 121 -3.97 10.06 15.34
C LEU A 121 -4.23 10.15 16.85
N GLY A 122 -5.50 10.26 17.25
CA GLY A 122 -5.88 10.32 18.65
C GLY A 122 -5.68 11.70 19.27
N SER A 123 -5.56 11.73 20.59
CA SER A 123 -5.40 12.94 21.38
C SER A 123 -3.97 13.03 21.92
N ILE A 124 -3.28 14.12 21.64
CA ILE A 124 -1.90 14.39 22.07
C ILE A 124 -1.89 15.53 23.06
N ALA A 125 -1.33 15.31 24.27
CA ALA A 125 -1.09 16.36 25.22
C ALA A 125 0.00 17.30 24.68
N LEU A 126 -0.30 18.59 24.61
CA LEU A 126 0.62 19.63 24.18
C LEU A 126 1.27 20.27 25.42
N THR A 127 2.59 20.45 25.38
CA THR A 127 3.36 21.14 26.42
C THR A 127 4.22 22.23 25.78
N ASP A 128 4.52 23.28 26.57
CA ASP A 128 5.55 24.23 26.19
C ASP A 128 6.97 23.65 26.36
N ASN A 129 8.00 24.49 26.11
CA ASN A 129 9.40 24.08 26.24
C ASN A 129 9.81 23.78 27.69
N GLU A 130 9.07 24.30 28.67
CA GLU A 130 9.24 24.09 30.11
C GLU A 130 8.45 22.87 30.62
N GLY A 131 7.65 22.19 29.74
CA GLY A 131 6.83 21.03 30.09
C GLY A 131 5.46 21.40 30.68
N THR A 132 5.05 22.67 30.64
CA THR A 132 3.74 23.12 31.14
C THR A 132 2.64 22.68 30.14
N PRO A 133 1.51 22.12 30.61
CA PRO A 133 0.41 21.73 29.73
C PRO A 133 -0.19 22.91 28.96
N MET A 134 -0.21 22.83 27.64
CA MET A 134 -0.82 23.81 26.73
C MET A 134 -2.17 23.35 26.15
N GLY A 135 -2.70 22.22 26.63
CA GLY A 135 -3.95 21.67 26.15
C GLY A 135 -3.79 20.35 25.38
N THR A 136 -4.75 20.05 24.53
CA THR A 136 -4.79 18.78 23.78
C THR A 136 -4.93 19.07 22.29
N GLY A 137 -4.04 18.50 21.48
CA GLY A 137 -4.13 18.48 20.03
C GLY A 137 -4.84 17.20 19.55
N LYS A 138 -5.54 17.28 18.42
CA LYS A 138 -6.18 16.13 17.75
C LYS A 138 -5.74 16.07 16.29
N PRO A 139 -4.53 15.55 16.02
CA PRO A 139 -4.06 15.43 14.65
C PRO A 139 -4.94 14.46 13.84
N ASN A 140 -5.15 14.81 12.58
CA ASN A 140 -5.89 13.95 11.68
C ASN A 140 -5.43 14.16 10.23
N GLU A 141 -5.61 13.12 9.44
CA GLU A 141 -5.31 13.10 8.02
C GLU A 141 -6.52 12.58 7.25
N PHE A 142 -6.77 13.13 6.08
CA PHE A 142 -7.71 12.52 5.15
C PHE A 142 -7.25 12.65 3.70
N SER A 143 -7.66 11.70 2.85
CA SER A 143 -7.52 11.82 1.41
C SER A 143 -8.83 11.49 0.71
N LEU A 144 -9.10 12.23 -0.36
CA LEU A 144 -10.20 12.01 -1.27
C LEU A 144 -9.62 11.66 -2.64
N ASP A 145 -10.00 10.50 -3.17
CA ASP A 145 -9.51 10.00 -4.45
C ASP A 145 -10.67 9.85 -5.42
N VAL A 146 -10.45 10.23 -6.68
CA VAL A 146 -11.34 9.95 -7.80
C VAL A 146 -10.52 9.34 -8.92
N ALA A 147 -11.00 8.23 -9.49
CA ALA A 147 -10.31 7.57 -10.59
C ALA A 147 -11.24 7.28 -11.76
N TYR A 148 -10.64 7.28 -12.94
CA TYR A 148 -11.24 6.77 -14.16
C TYR A 148 -10.40 5.62 -14.68
N SER A 149 -11.04 4.47 -14.93
CA SER A 149 -10.43 3.28 -15.47
C SER A 149 -11.06 2.86 -16.79
N ARG A 150 -10.24 2.34 -17.70
CA ARG A 150 -10.68 1.89 -19.01
C ARG A 150 -9.94 0.64 -19.46
N GLN A 151 -10.67 -0.31 -19.98
CA GLN A 151 -10.14 -1.46 -20.70
C GLN A 151 -9.73 -1.01 -22.10
N LEU A 152 -8.44 -1.12 -22.40
CA LEU A 152 -7.85 -0.69 -23.67
C LEU A 152 -7.73 -1.84 -24.68
N SER A 153 -7.64 -3.08 -24.17
CA SER A 153 -7.68 -4.28 -24.99
C SER A 153 -8.35 -5.42 -24.22
N LYS A 154 -8.55 -6.57 -24.86
CA LYS A 154 -9.24 -7.73 -24.25
C LYS A 154 -8.72 -8.12 -22.87
N TYR A 155 -7.44 -7.90 -22.61
CA TYR A 155 -6.78 -8.35 -21.36
C TYR A 155 -6.05 -7.22 -20.62
N PHE A 156 -6.12 -5.98 -21.11
CA PHE A 156 -5.35 -4.88 -20.55
C PHE A 156 -6.22 -3.66 -20.27
N SER A 157 -6.09 -3.11 -19.08
CA SER A 157 -6.74 -1.88 -18.64
C SER A 157 -5.76 -0.92 -17.99
N MET A 158 -6.10 0.36 -18.03
CA MET A 158 -5.38 1.45 -17.36
C MET A 158 -6.34 2.31 -16.55
N ALA A 159 -5.80 3.00 -15.56
CA ALA A 159 -6.52 4.02 -14.82
C ALA A 159 -5.61 5.20 -14.48
N VAL A 160 -6.25 6.35 -14.32
CA VAL A 160 -5.66 7.55 -13.74
C VAL A 160 -6.53 7.96 -12.57
N ALA A 161 -5.93 8.25 -11.43
CA ALA A 161 -6.61 8.80 -10.27
C ALA A 161 -6.06 10.17 -9.93
N MET A 162 -6.91 11.02 -9.38
CA MET A 162 -6.55 12.29 -8.77
C MET A 162 -6.85 12.20 -7.28
N ARG A 163 -5.95 12.76 -6.45
CA ARG A 163 -6.03 12.70 -4.99
C ARG A 163 -5.84 14.07 -4.40
N TYR A 164 -6.75 14.45 -3.50
CA TYR A 164 -6.57 15.55 -2.58
C TYR A 164 -6.20 15.01 -1.21
N ILE A 165 -5.21 15.62 -0.57
CA ILE A 165 -4.65 15.19 0.72
C ILE A 165 -4.68 16.37 1.68
N TYR A 166 -5.17 16.11 2.88
CA TYR A 166 -5.17 17.02 4.01
C TYR A 166 -4.48 16.36 5.20
N SER A 167 -3.66 17.12 5.90
CA SER A 167 -3.04 16.66 7.15
C SER A 167 -2.98 17.81 8.14
N GLY A 168 -3.66 17.66 9.27
CA GLY A 168 -3.70 18.63 10.35
C GLY A 168 -2.93 18.11 11.57
N LEU A 169 -1.99 18.92 12.09
CA LEU A 169 -1.22 18.58 13.30
C LEU A 169 -2.03 18.69 14.59
N GLY A 170 -3.24 19.25 14.53
CA GLY A 170 -4.08 19.47 15.71
C GLY A 170 -3.57 20.55 16.65
N ILE A 171 -2.59 21.35 16.24
CA ILE A 171 -1.97 22.42 17.00
C ILE A 171 -2.62 23.74 16.59
N LYS A 172 -2.99 24.55 17.57
CA LYS A 172 -3.48 25.93 17.37
C LYS A 172 -2.34 26.89 17.69
N ASP A 173 -1.47 27.13 16.73
CA ASP A 173 -0.36 28.07 16.82
C ASP A 173 -0.29 28.90 15.54
N GLU A 174 0.02 30.20 15.65
CA GLU A 174 0.10 31.08 14.48
C GLU A 174 1.19 30.72 13.47
N ASN A 175 2.18 29.92 13.86
CA ASN A 175 3.28 29.48 13.01
C ASN A 175 2.96 28.21 12.24
N TYR A 176 1.90 27.49 12.59
CA TYR A 176 1.51 26.24 11.98
C TYR A 176 0.15 26.32 11.29
N SER A 177 0.03 25.63 10.20
CA SER A 177 -1.21 25.48 9.44
C SER A 177 -1.36 24.03 8.98
N PRO A 178 -2.59 23.56 8.77
CA PRO A 178 -2.79 22.26 8.12
C PRO A 178 -2.12 22.21 6.76
N GLY A 179 -1.50 21.08 6.46
CA GLY A 179 -0.90 20.83 5.16
C GLY A 179 -1.94 20.36 4.15
N HIS A 180 -1.78 20.81 2.91
CA HIS A 180 -2.60 20.43 1.77
C HIS A 180 -1.72 19.98 0.62
N ALA A 181 -2.10 18.92 -0.08
CA ALA A 181 -1.38 18.47 -1.26
C ALA A 181 -2.33 17.85 -2.29
N PHE A 182 -1.89 17.84 -3.53
CA PHE A 182 -2.56 17.17 -4.64
C PHE A 182 -1.64 16.12 -5.22
N GLY A 183 -2.20 14.98 -5.56
CA GLY A 183 -1.48 13.85 -6.14
C GLY A 183 -2.25 13.20 -7.27
N ALA A 184 -1.55 12.37 -8.01
CA ALA A 184 -2.11 11.53 -9.07
C ALA A 184 -1.57 10.11 -8.94
N ASP A 185 -2.36 9.15 -9.41
CA ASP A 185 -1.93 7.76 -9.56
C ASP A 185 -2.06 7.36 -11.03
N ILE A 186 -1.15 6.50 -11.48
CA ILE A 186 -1.22 5.83 -12.79
C ILE A 186 -1.19 4.33 -12.53
N ALA A 187 -2.22 3.63 -13.00
CA ALA A 187 -2.38 2.21 -12.76
C ALA A 187 -2.57 1.44 -14.06
N MET A 188 -2.06 0.20 -14.08
CA MET A 188 -2.17 -0.74 -15.18
C MET A 188 -2.52 -2.11 -14.65
N TYR A 189 -3.40 -2.81 -15.33
CA TYR A 189 -3.78 -4.18 -14.97
C TYR A 189 -3.99 -5.03 -16.21
N SER A 190 -3.48 -6.24 -16.15
CA SER A 190 -3.72 -7.28 -17.16
C SER A 190 -4.29 -8.53 -16.51
N GLY A 191 -5.47 -8.96 -16.94
CA GLY A 191 -6.13 -10.20 -16.51
C GLY A 191 -6.21 -11.18 -17.67
N ILE A 192 -5.41 -12.24 -17.63
CA ILE A 192 -5.26 -13.20 -18.72
C ILE A 192 -5.91 -14.54 -18.29
N PRO A 193 -7.03 -14.94 -18.90
CA PRO A 193 -7.64 -16.25 -18.66
C PRO A 193 -6.80 -17.36 -19.31
N ILE A 194 -6.55 -18.42 -18.56
CA ILE A 194 -5.81 -19.61 -19.01
C ILE A 194 -6.72 -20.83 -18.79
N SER A 195 -7.10 -21.50 -19.88
CA SER A 195 -7.97 -22.69 -19.80
C SER A 195 -7.17 -23.90 -19.26
N LEU A 196 -7.69 -24.50 -18.21
CA LEU A 196 -7.20 -25.74 -17.61
C LEU A 196 -8.28 -26.80 -17.70
N ASN A 197 -7.93 -28.06 -17.46
CA ASN A 197 -8.92 -29.16 -17.41
C ASN A 197 -9.92 -28.99 -16.24
N THR A 198 -9.52 -28.30 -15.20
CA THR A 198 -10.33 -28.05 -13.99
C THR A 198 -11.16 -26.75 -14.07
N GLY A 199 -11.01 -25.95 -15.14
CA GLY A 199 -11.71 -24.69 -15.32
C GLY A 199 -10.82 -23.60 -15.91
N VAL A 200 -11.26 -22.35 -15.80
CA VAL A 200 -10.48 -21.18 -16.27
C VAL A 200 -9.71 -20.59 -15.10
N SER A 201 -8.39 -20.71 -15.15
CA SER A 201 -7.50 -19.97 -14.23
C SER A 201 -7.30 -18.55 -14.73
N MET A 202 -6.92 -17.64 -13.81
CA MET A 202 -6.69 -16.24 -14.11
C MET A 202 -5.27 -15.83 -13.70
N LEU A 203 -4.49 -15.36 -14.67
CA LEU A 203 -3.20 -14.72 -14.40
C LEU A 203 -3.41 -13.22 -14.39
N GLY A 204 -3.18 -12.58 -13.24
CA GLY A 204 -3.19 -11.14 -13.06
C GLY A 204 -1.77 -10.58 -13.05
N ILE A 205 -1.55 -9.45 -13.71
CA ILE A 205 -0.34 -8.64 -13.62
C ILE A 205 -0.79 -7.20 -13.39
N GLY A 206 -0.23 -6.53 -12.38
CA GLY A 206 -0.63 -5.17 -12.02
C GLY A 206 0.55 -4.28 -11.70
N LEU A 207 0.48 -3.03 -12.13
CA LEU A 207 1.38 -1.94 -11.76
C LEU A 207 0.54 -0.78 -11.26
N ASN A 208 0.92 -0.21 -10.12
CA ASN A 208 0.35 1.04 -9.61
C ASN A 208 1.46 1.98 -9.17
N LEU A 209 1.56 3.13 -9.81
CA LEU A 209 2.37 4.28 -9.39
C LEU A 209 1.43 5.25 -8.68
N SER A 210 1.50 5.32 -7.36
CA SER A 210 0.57 6.08 -6.55
C SER A 210 1.26 7.21 -5.79
N ASN A 211 0.47 8.21 -5.38
CA ASN A 211 0.93 9.40 -4.66
C ASN A 211 2.01 10.21 -5.40
N ILE A 212 1.97 10.27 -6.73
CA ILE A 212 2.77 11.24 -7.50
C ILE A 212 2.20 12.63 -7.19
N SER A 213 2.81 13.34 -6.24
CA SER A 213 2.16 14.48 -5.58
C SER A 213 3.08 15.67 -5.42
N THR A 214 2.48 16.82 -5.09
CA THR A 214 3.21 17.96 -4.55
C THR A 214 3.78 17.60 -3.18
N LYS A 215 4.80 18.33 -2.73
CA LYS A 215 5.21 18.29 -1.33
C LYS A 215 4.15 18.91 -0.43
N ILE A 216 4.21 18.60 0.87
CA ILE A 216 3.33 19.17 1.89
C ILE A 216 4.14 20.03 2.86
N SER A 217 3.55 21.12 3.34
CA SER A 217 4.15 21.98 4.36
C SER A 217 3.15 22.23 5.49
N TYR A 218 3.64 22.34 6.72
CA TYR A 218 2.85 22.58 7.93
C TYR A 218 3.23 23.89 8.60
N ASP A 219 4.22 24.61 8.09
CA ASP A 219 4.73 25.85 8.67
C ASP A 219 4.71 27.01 7.68
N LYS A 220 4.69 28.23 8.21
CA LYS A 220 4.78 29.46 7.41
C LYS A 220 6.18 29.70 6.82
N ARG A 221 7.19 28.91 7.22
CA ARG A 221 8.56 28.95 6.68
C ARG A 221 8.67 28.09 5.41
N ASN A 222 7.58 27.43 5.01
CA ASN A 222 7.50 26.56 3.84
C ASN A 222 8.51 25.42 3.86
N THR A 223 8.74 24.81 5.02
CA THR A 223 9.49 23.55 5.09
C THR A 223 8.67 22.46 4.41
N GLU A 224 9.11 22.07 3.22
CA GLU A 224 8.41 21.12 2.37
C GLU A 224 8.87 19.69 2.64
N ILE A 225 7.90 18.77 2.80
CA ILE A 225 8.13 17.35 3.05
C ILE A 225 7.57 16.55 1.88
N PHE A 226 8.32 15.56 1.38
CA PHE A 226 7.83 14.62 0.36
C PHE A 226 6.70 13.76 0.91
N LEU A 227 5.68 13.52 0.09
CA LEU A 227 4.66 12.51 0.35
C LEU A 227 5.11 11.15 -0.19
N PRO A 228 4.56 10.03 0.31
CA PRO A 228 5.03 8.69 -0.02
C PRO A 228 4.59 8.26 -1.42
N ALA A 229 5.19 8.85 -2.45
CA ALA A 229 5.09 8.32 -3.81
C ALA A 229 5.53 6.86 -3.79
N ASN A 230 4.77 5.98 -4.45
CA ASN A 230 4.96 4.55 -4.29
C ASN A 230 4.76 3.80 -5.60
N MET A 231 5.65 2.86 -5.88
CA MET A 231 5.51 1.89 -6.96
C MET A 231 5.15 0.53 -6.38
N ARG A 232 4.07 -0.04 -6.89
CA ARG A 232 3.65 -1.40 -6.55
C ARG A 232 3.50 -2.21 -7.82
N LEU A 233 4.22 -3.32 -7.92
CA LEU A 233 4.14 -4.28 -9.01
C LEU A 233 3.72 -5.63 -8.45
N GLY A 234 2.71 -6.26 -9.03
CA GLY A 234 2.19 -7.52 -8.53
C GLY A 234 1.90 -8.54 -9.62
N VAL A 235 1.87 -9.80 -9.19
CA VAL A 235 1.44 -10.95 -9.98
C VAL A 235 0.49 -11.79 -9.13
N SER A 236 -0.60 -12.24 -9.73
CA SER A 236 -1.61 -13.10 -9.11
C SER A 236 -1.92 -14.27 -10.02
N TYR A 237 -2.05 -15.47 -9.46
CA TYR A 237 -2.48 -16.63 -10.20
C TYR A 237 -3.58 -17.36 -9.44
N ALA A 238 -4.80 -17.30 -9.98
CA ALA A 238 -5.98 -17.94 -9.41
C ALA A 238 -6.27 -19.25 -10.17
N ILE A 239 -6.30 -20.38 -9.46
CA ILE A 239 -6.40 -21.75 -9.99
C ILE A 239 -7.68 -22.39 -9.43
N PRO A 240 -8.68 -22.70 -10.25
CA PRO A 240 -9.78 -23.55 -9.85
C PRO A 240 -9.32 -25.01 -9.78
N PHE A 241 -9.60 -25.68 -8.67
CA PHE A 241 -9.40 -27.14 -8.54
C PHE A 241 -10.61 -27.90 -9.06
N ASP A 242 -11.79 -27.34 -8.83
CA ASP A 242 -13.09 -27.82 -9.31
C ASP A 242 -14.09 -26.64 -9.40
N ALA A 243 -15.37 -26.93 -9.55
CA ALA A 243 -16.44 -25.92 -9.63
C ALA A 243 -16.61 -25.06 -8.36
N TYR A 244 -16.18 -25.56 -7.20
CA TYR A 244 -16.39 -24.93 -5.90
C TYR A 244 -15.09 -24.41 -5.28
N ASN A 245 -13.95 -25.00 -5.59
CA ASN A 245 -12.69 -24.79 -4.90
C ASN A 245 -11.69 -24.04 -5.78
N LYS A 246 -11.21 -22.89 -5.30
CA LYS A 246 -10.22 -22.05 -6.00
C LYS A 246 -9.13 -21.60 -5.00
N LEU A 247 -7.88 -21.63 -5.45
CA LEU A 247 -6.73 -21.07 -4.73
C LEU A 247 -6.12 -19.95 -5.56
N SER A 248 -5.89 -18.79 -4.95
CA SER A 248 -5.13 -17.70 -5.53
C SER A 248 -3.79 -17.55 -4.81
N ILE A 249 -2.72 -17.46 -5.58
CA ILE A 249 -1.35 -17.19 -5.11
C ILE A 249 -0.98 -15.79 -5.61
N ASN A 250 -0.59 -14.91 -4.70
CA ASN A 250 -0.34 -13.51 -4.99
C ASN A 250 1.04 -13.10 -4.50
N PHE A 251 1.70 -12.23 -5.26
CA PHE A 251 3.00 -11.69 -4.91
C PHE A 251 3.08 -10.24 -5.38
N ASP A 252 3.44 -9.34 -4.47
CA ASP A 252 3.66 -7.92 -4.75
C ASP A 252 5.08 -7.51 -4.33
N ILE A 253 5.70 -6.64 -5.10
CA ILE A 253 6.86 -5.84 -4.71
C ILE A 253 6.46 -4.38 -4.62
N ASN A 254 7.06 -3.68 -3.67
CA ASN A 254 6.69 -2.32 -3.31
C ASN A 254 7.93 -1.49 -3.00
N LYS A 255 8.05 -0.32 -3.62
CA LYS A 255 9.13 0.63 -3.35
C LYS A 255 8.55 2.03 -3.17
N ILE A 256 8.92 2.69 -2.08
CA ILE A 256 8.63 4.11 -1.87
C ILE A 256 9.58 4.90 -2.77
N LEU A 257 9.02 5.75 -3.61
CA LEU A 257 9.74 6.56 -4.60
C LEU A 257 10.09 7.95 -4.02
N VAL A 258 10.66 7.93 -2.84
CA VAL A 258 11.18 9.11 -2.13
C VAL A 258 12.61 8.79 -1.74
N PRO A 259 13.58 9.65 -2.01
CA PRO A 259 14.95 9.43 -1.60
C PRO A 259 15.09 9.38 -0.08
N ALA A 260 16.03 8.59 0.41
CA ALA A 260 16.35 8.56 1.82
C ALA A 260 16.90 9.95 2.26
N TYR A 261 16.41 10.46 3.40
CA TYR A 261 16.91 11.73 3.93
C TYR A 261 18.38 11.59 4.35
N PRO A 262 19.27 12.49 3.94
CA PRO A 262 20.66 12.46 4.35
C PRO A 262 20.78 12.56 5.88
N GLN A 263 21.46 11.59 6.49
CA GLN A 263 21.69 11.57 7.95
C GLN A 263 23.17 11.78 8.24
N SER A 264 23.49 12.54 9.26
CA SER A 264 24.88 12.78 9.67
C SER A 264 25.64 11.47 9.97
N LYS A 265 24.97 10.45 10.47
CA LYS A 265 25.54 9.12 10.73
C LYS A 265 26.02 8.41 9.46
N ASN A 266 25.40 8.70 8.30
CA ASN A 266 25.82 8.11 7.02
C ASN A 266 27.14 8.71 6.53
N TYR A 267 27.59 9.78 7.16
CA TYR A 267 28.77 10.55 6.81
C TYR A 267 29.86 10.46 7.87
N GLU A 268 29.67 9.65 8.95
CA GLU A 268 30.71 9.33 9.92
C GLU A 268 31.82 8.52 9.23
N GLY A 269 33.06 8.98 9.33
CA GLY A 269 34.23 8.28 8.78
C GLY A 269 34.93 8.98 7.62
N GLY A 270 34.76 10.32 7.48
CA GLY A 270 35.54 11.11 6.52
C GLY A 270 34.74 12.08 5.67
N VAL A 271 33.44 12.14 5.90
CA VAL A 271 32.58 13.12 5.20
C VAL A 271 32.56 14.41 6.01
N THR A 272 32.79 15.53 5.33
CA THR A 272 32.79 16.85 5.96
C THR A 272 31.37 17.33 6.23
N SER A 273 31.22 18.28 7.16
CA SER A 273 29.93 18.97 7.39
C SER A 273 29.42 19.66 6.12
N GLU A 274 30.34 20.15 5.26
CA GLU A 274 30.00 20.81 4.00
C GLU A 274 29.37 19.84 2.99
N GLU A 275 29.86 18.62 2.88
CA GLU A 275 29.28 17.58 2.02
C GLU A 275 27.90 17.15 2.52
N TYR A 276 27.71 17.03 3.83
CA TYR A 276 26.40 16.77 4.43
C TYR A 276 25.40 17.90 4.12
N ASP A 277 25.79 19.15 4.32
CA ASP A 277 24.93 20.31 4.07
C ASP A 277 24.60 20.45 2.58
N ALA A 278 25.52 20.10 1.69
CA ALA A 278 25.29 20.04 0.26
C ALA A 278 24.26 18.95 -0.12
N ALA A 279 24.39 17.74 0.44
CA ALA A 279 23.46 16.65 0.21
C ALA A 279 22.04 16.98 0.74
N LYS A 280 21.96 17.57 1.94
CA LYS A 280 20.72 18.07 2.53
C LYS A 280 20.08 19.16 1.66
N GLY A 281 20.86 20.14 1.21
CA GLY A 281 20.37 21.20 0.34
C GLY A 281 19.88 20.68 -1.02
N LYS A 282 20.51 19.64 -1.58
CA LYS A 282 20.06 18.94 -2.79
C LYS A 282 18.70 18.26 -2.55
N TYR A 283 18.53 17.54 -1.43
CA TYR A 283 17.30 16.88 -1.06
C TYR A 283 16.14 17.89 -0.88
N GLU A 284 16.36 18.95 -0.14
CA GLU A 284 15.34 19.96 0.17
C GLU A 284 14.84 20.71 -1.07
N LYS A 285 15.75 21.01 -2.01
CA LYS A 285 15.42 21.71 -3.27
C LYS A 285 14.89 20.82 -4.38
N MET A 286 14.93 19.51 -4.20
CA MET A 286 14.50 18.56 -5.23
C MET A 286 12.99 18.61 -5.43
N SER A 287 12.53 18.62 -6.69
CA SER A 287 11.09 18.50 -7.02
C SER A 287 10.60 17.07 -6.78
N SER A 288 9.29 16.91 -6.52
CA SER A 288 8.68 15.57 -6.31
C SER A 288 8.91 14.63 -7.48
N ILE A 289 8.84 15.12 -8.72
CA ILE A 289 9.06 14.30 -9.91
C ILE A 289 10.52 13.88 -10.00
N ALA A 290 11.47 14.78 -9.75
CA ALA A 290 12.90 14.44 -9.72
C ALA A 290 13.21 13.42 -8.63
N ALA A 291 12.58 13.54 -7.45
CA ALA A 291 12.72 12.62 -6.33
C ALA A 291 12.31 11.18 -6.70
N ILE A 292 11.23 11.00 -7.47
CA ILE A 292 10.78 9.69 -7.96
C ILE A 292 11.89 8.96 -8.73
N PHE A 293 12.55 9.65 -9.65
CA PHE A 293 13.64 9.04 -10.43
C PHE A 293 14.92 8.89 -9.63
N TYR A 294 15.21 9.87 -8.78
CA TYR A 294 16.41 9.88 -7.95
C TYR A 294 16.39 8.77 -6.88
N SER A 295 15.20 8.40 -6.37
CA SER A 295 15.03 7.33 -5.38
C SER A 295 15.49 5.93 -5.81
N PHE A 296 15.83 5.74 -7.10
CA PHE A 296 16.42 4.48 -7.58
C PHE A 296 17.95 4.47 -7.55
N ALA A 297 18.57 5.59 -7.18
CA ALA A 297 19.99 5.76 -7.23
C ALA A 297 20.56 6.67 -6.13
N ASP A 298 19.77 7.07 -5.16
CA ASP A 298 20.19 8.01 -4.10
C ASP A 298 21.27 7.42 -3.19
N ALA A 299 21.29 6.11 -2.97
CA ALA A 299 22.34 5.43 -2.23
C ALA A 299 23.72 5.55 -2.88
N TYR A 300 23.79 5.75 -4.22
CA TYR A 300 25.07 5.91 -4.93
C TYR A 300 25.72 7.29 -4.69
N ASP A 301 24.94 8.26 -4.25
CA ASP A 301 25.46 9.58 -3.88
C ASP A 301 25.98 9.62 -2.42
N ASN A 302 25.84 8.53 -1.67
CA ASN A 302 26.43 8.42 -0.35
C ASN A 302 27.95 8.12 -0.45
N PRO A 303 28.82 9.07 -0.08
CA PRO A 303 30.27 8.91 -0.22
C PRO A 303 30.86 7.82 0.70
N ALA A 304 30.10 7.39 1.72
CA ALA A 304 30.49 6.30 2.60
C ALA A 304 30.29 4.91 1.99
N TYR A 305 29.58 4.81 0.85
CA TYR A 305 29.26 3.52 0.21
C TYR A 305 30.16 3.23 -0.98
N THR A 306 30.58 1.99 -1.08
CA THR A 306 31.06 1.44 -2.35
C THR A 306 29.87 1.22 -3.29
N ARG A 307 30.11 1.08 -4.61
CA ARG A 307 29.05 0.76 -5.59
C ARG A 307 28.22 -0.47 -5.21
N LYS A 308 28.85 -1.50 -4.64
CA LYS A 308 28.15 -2.72 -4.19
C LYS A 308 27.26 -2.45 -2.99
N GLU A 309 27.74 -1.68 -2.03
CA GLU A 309 26.95 -1.29 -0.85
C GLU A 309 25.77 -0.43 -1.24
N ALA A 310 25.95 0.54 -2.13
CA ALA A 310 24.88 1.37 -2.67
C ALA A 310 23.80 0.51 -3.36
N PHE A 311 24.19 -0.40 -4.25
CA PHE A 311 23.25 -1.32 -4.89
C PHE A 311 22.48 -2.19 -3.89
N MET A 312 23.16 -2.68 -2.86
CA MET A 312 22.52 -3.47 -1.82
C MET A 312 21.56 -2.63 -0.95
N ASP A 313 21.86 -1.35 -0.74
CA ASP A 313 20.97 -0.44 0.00
C ASP A 313 19.70 -0.12 -0.79
N GLU A 314 19.82 0.12 -2.11
CA GLU A 314 18.66 0.25 -3.01
C GLU A 314 17.76 -0.99 -3.01
N LEU A 315 18.35 -2.19 -3.06
CA LEU A 315 17.58 -3.44 -2.97
C LEU A 315 16.84 -3.59 -1.63
N ARG A 316 17.38 -3.06 -0.54
CA ARG A 316 16.75 -3.09 0.78
C ARG A 316 15.52 -2.19 0.89
N GLU A 317 15.37 -1.21 0.02
CA GLU A 317 14.19 -0.36 -0.06
C GLU A 317 13.00 -1.05 -0.72
N VAL A 318 13.26 -2.14 -1.43
CA VAL A 318 12.22 -2.96 -2.04
C VAL A 318 11.61 -3.88 -1.00
N ASN A 319 10.36 -3.62 -0.67
CA ASN A 319 9.54 -4.48 0.19
C ASN A 319 8.83 -5.50 -0.68
N TRP A 320 8.60 -6.69 -0.16
CA TRP A 320 7.85 -7.71 -0.86
C TRP A 320 6.84 -8.40 0.05
N SER A 321 5.76 -8.85 -0.56
CA SER A 321 4.67 -9.52 0.13
C SER A 321 4.17 -10.70 -0.69
N THR A 322 3.73 -11.72 0.01
CA THR A 322 3.05 -12.87 -0.62
C THR A 322 1.76 -13.18 0.12
N GLY A 323 0.75 -13.61 -0.62
CA GLY A 323 -0.55 -13.92 -0.08
C GLY A 323 -1.21 -15.10 -0.76
N LEU A 324 -1.92 -15.88 0.03
CA LEU A 324 -2.76 -16.98 -0.41
C LEU A 324 -4.22 -16.66 -0.08
N GLU A 325 -5.12 -16.91 -1.03
CA GLU A 325 -6.57 -16.87 -0.80
C GLU A 325 -7.19 -18.18 -1.32
N TYR A 326 -7.74 -18.96 -0.40
CA TYR A 326 -8.57 -20.08 -0.73
C TYR A 326 -10.03 -19.68 -0.68
N SER A 327 -10.80 -19.99 -1.70
CA SER A 327 -12.24 -19.75 -1.75
C SER A 327 -13.03 -21.03 -1.97
N TYR A 328 -14.07 -21.21 -1.17
CA TYR A 328 -15.05 -22.26 -1.31
C TYR A 328 -16.39 -21.67 -1.81
N ASN A 329 -16.87 -22.14 -2.94
CA ASN A 329 -18.12 -21.71 -3.60
C ASN A 329 -18.21 -20.19 -3.84
N ASN A 330 -17.08 -19.47 -3.90
CA ASN A 330 -17.01 -18.01 -3.92
C ASN A 330 -17.79 -17.32 -2.76
N GLN A 331 -18.05 -18.05 -1.68
CA GLN A 331 -18.79 -17.60 -0.48
C GLN A 331 -17.89 -17.52 0.76
N PHE A 332 -17.06 -18.54 0.98
CA PHE A 332 -16.16 -18.59 2.12
C PHE A 332 -14.72 -18.40 1.66
N PHE A 333 -13.99 -17.54 2.35
CA PHE A 333 -12.61 -17.22 2.02
C PHE A 333 -11.72 -17.42 3.24
N GLY A 334 -10.64 -18.17 3.08
CA GLY A 334 -9.54 -18.27 4.04
C GLY A 334 -8.30 -17.65 3.43
N ARG A 335 -7.58 -16.83 4.21
CA ARG A 335 -6.42 -16.07 3.72
C ARG A 335 -5.23 -16.21 4.65
N PHE A 336 -4.08 -16.22 4.04
CA PHE A 336 -2.80 -16.20 4.75
C PHE A 336 -1.82 -15.35 3.95
N GLY A 337 -0.96 -14.61 4.63
CA GLY A 337 0.04 -13.79 3.97
C GLY A 337 1.26 -13.50 4.82
N TYR A 338 2.29 -13.04 4.14
CA TYR A 338 3.53 -12.58 4.74
C TYR A 338 4.03 -11.33 4.04
N SER A 339 4.47 -10.37 4.83
CA SER A 339 5.09 -9.14 4.34
C SER A 339 6.47 -8.96 4.95
N ASN A 340 7.42 -8.53 4.13
CA ASN A 340 8.82 -8.33 4.51
C ASN A 340 9.34 -6.97 4.11
N GLU A 341 9.84 -6.25 5.08
CA GLU A 341 10.63 -5.04 4.91
C GLU A 341 12.01 -5.25 5.53
N SER A 342 13.04 -4.67 4.89
CA SER A 342 14.42 -4.77 5.38
C SER A 342 14.55 -4.23 6.81
N LYS A 343 15.36 -4.90 7.64
CA LYS A 343 15.66 -4.45 9.00
C LYS A 343 16.31 -3.06 9.06
N TRP A 344 16.92 -2.62 7.97
CA TRP A 344 17.60 -1.34 7.84
C TRP A 344 16.68 -0.21 7.35
N LYS A 345 15.52 -0.55 6.77
CA LYS A 345 14.57 0.38 6.13
C LYS A 345 13.22 0.47 6.84
N GLY A 346 13.07 -0.09 8.05
CA GLY A 346 11.84 -0.02 8.85
C GLY A 346 11.53 -1.28 9.65
N ASN A 347 12.04 -2.44 9.20
CA ASN A 347 11.90 -3.75 9.88
C ASN A 347 10.46 -4.22 10.08
N ARG A 348 9.52 -3.82 9.22
CA ARG A 348 8.14 -4.30 9.29
C ARG A 348 8.05 -5.69 8.67
N LYS A 349 7.99 -6.71 9.52
CA LYS A 349 7.81 -8.11 9.13
C LYS A 349 6.64 -8.68 9.89
N PHE A 350 5.70 -9.24 9.17
CA PHE A 350 4.50 -9.78 9.81
C PHE A 350 3.86 -10.88 8.98
N PHE A 351 3.21 -11.81 9.67
CA PHE A 351 2.23 -12.69 9.08
C PHE A 351 0.84 -12.08 9.16
N THR A 352 -0.03 -12.49 8.25
CA THR A 352 -1.44 -12.10 8.27
C THR A 352 -2.32 -13.31 8.10
N PHE A 353 -3.49 -13.25 8.71
CA PHE A 353 -4.56 -14.22 8.58
C PHE A 353 -5.84 -13.47 8.22
N GLY A 354 -6.67 -14.06 7.39
CA GLY A 354 -7.93 -13.45 7.01
C GLY A 354 -9.03 -14.48 6.83
N ALA A 355 -10.25 -14.05 7.09
CA ALA A 355 -11.46 -14.79 6.77
C ALA A 355 -12.43 -13.86 6.06
N GLY A 356 -13.21 -14.40 5.12
CA GLY A 356 -14.24 -13.67 4.41
C GLY A 356 -15.48 -14.53 4.22
N PHE A 357 -16.61 -13.86 4.24
CA PHE A 357 -17.90 -14.47 3.96
C PHE A 357 -18.69 -13.57 3.03
N LYS A 358 -19.12 -14.11 1.89
CA LYS A 358 -19.90 -13.41 0.87
C LYS A 358 -21.25 -14.08 0.70
N LEU A 359 -22.29 -13.27 0.85
CA LEU A 359 -23.64 -13.56 0.36
C LEU A 359 -23.90 -12.83 -0.95
N THR A 360 -25.10 -13.01 -1.50
CA THR A 360 -25.48 -12.44 -2.79
C THR A 360 -25.17 -10.95 -2.90
N ALA A 361 -25.54 -10.16 -1.87
CA ALA A 361 -25.44 -8.71 -1.89
C ALA A 361 -24.31 -8.12 -1.06
N PHE A 362 -23.76 -8.84 -0.10
CA PHE A 362 -22.75 -8.30 0.80
C PHE A 362 -21.61 -9.28 1.05
N GLN A 363 -20.44 -8.74 1.37
CA GLN A 363 -19.26 -9.49 1.79
C GLN A 363 -18.69 -8.86 3.04
N LEU A 364 -18.43 -9.69 4.06
CA LEU A 364 -17.72 -9.33 5.28
C LEU A 364 -16.33 -9.97 5.24
N ASP A 365 -15.32 -9.16 5.45
CA ASP A 365 -13.93 -9.63 5.54
C ASP A 365 -13.33 -9.17 6.88
N VAL A 366 -12.53 -10.05 7.48
CA VAL A 366 -11.76 -9.78 8.69
C VAL A 366 -10.31 -10.17 8.42
N GLY A 367 -9.39 -9.30 8.80
CA GLY A 367 -7.96 -9.53 8.70
C GLY A 367 -7.26 -9.31 10.05
N TYR A 368 -6.25 -10.13 10.34
CA TYR A 368 -5.44 -10.05 11.56
C TYR A 368 -3.98 -10.03 11.22
N VAL A 369 -3.23 -9.12 11.83
CA VAL A 369 -1.78 -8.96 11.65
C VAL A 369 -1.03 -9.49 12.86
N LEU A 370 -0.05 -10.36 12.63
CA LEU A 370 0.87 -10.90 13.63
C LEU A 370 2.29 -10.41 13.35
N GLY A 371 2.77 -9.46 14.12
CA GLY A 371 4.12 -8.91 14.01
C GLY A 371 5.19 -9.90 14.42
N LEU A 372 6.29 -9.96 13.65
CA LEU A 372 7.43 -10.84 13.95
C LEU A 372 8.56 -10.12 14.70
N ALA A 373 8.65 -8.79 14.55
CA ALA A 373 9.62 -8.02 15.30
C ALA A 373 8.98 -7.49 16.60
N PRO A 374 9.69 -7.54 17.74
CA PRO A 374 9.17 -7.09 19.04
C PRO A 374 8.67 -5.64 19.06
N THR A 375 9.18 -4.83 18.14
CA THR A 375 8.87 -3.39 17.99
C THR A 375 7.92 -3.09 16.83
N THR A 376 7.29 -4.11 16.23
CA THR A 376 6.37 -3.87 15.09
C THR A 376 5.09 -3.20 15.60
N PRO A 377 4.83 -1.94 15.23
CA PRO A 377 3.63 -1.23 15.68
C PRO A 377 2.32 -1.87 15.21
N LEU A 378 2.39 -2.66 14.12
CA LEU A 378 1.27 -3.34 13.48
C LEU A 378 0.79 -4.60 14.20
N ASP A 379 1.56 -5.08 15.20
CA ASP A 379 1.23 -6.34 15.86
C ASP A 379 -0.16 -6.31 16.50
N GLN A 380 -0.94 -7.38 16.29
CA GLN A 380 -2.33 -7.56 16.76
C GLN A 380 -3.32 -6.53 16.18
N THR A 381 -3.04 -5.98 15.00
CA THR A 381 -4.01 -5.14 14.31
C THR A 381 -5.11 -6.00 13.68
N LEU A 382 -6.35 -5.67 14.01
CA LEU A 382 -7.56 -6.20 13.36
C LEU A 382 -8.04 -5.25 12.27
N ARG A 383 -8.51 -5.79 11.17
CA ARG A 383 -9.12 -5.03 10.07
C ARG A 383 -10.48 -5.63 9.74
N PHE A 384 -11.44 -4.78 9.48
CA PHE A 384 -12.80 -5.16 9.11
C PHE A 384 -13.17 -4.46 7.83
N SER A 385 -13.82 -5.17 6.90
CA SER A 385 -14.38 -4.59 5.67
C SER A 385 -15.76 -5.15 5.43
N LEU A 386 -16.71 -4.27 5.18
CA LEU A 386 -18.06 -4.60 4.78
C LEU A 386 -18.32 -4.01 3.39
N SER A 387 -18.62 -4.86 2.45
CA SER A 387 -18.80 -4.50 1.04
C SER A 387 -20.21 -4.86 0.57
N PHE A 388 -20.79 -4.00 -0.27
CA PHE A 388 -22.11 -4.20 -0.86
C PHE A 388 -22.00 -4.13 -2.39
N ASP A 389 -22.64 -5.09 -3.04
CA ASP A 389 -22.73 -5.24 -4.48
C ASP A 389 -24.15 -4.92 -4.95
N VAL A 390 -24.28 -3.98 -5.87
CA VAL A 390 -25.59 -3.49 -6.32
C VAL A 390 -26.34 -4.56 -7.14
N ASP A 391 -25.64 -5.38 -7.92
CA ASP A 391 -26.30 -6.43 -8.70
C ASP A 391 -26.86 -7.51 -7.77
N GLY A 392 -26.09 -7.92 -6.74
CA GLY A 392 -26.59 -8.81 -5.71
C GLY A 392 -27.78 -8.25 -4.94
N LEU A 393 -27.89 -6.92 -4.75
CA LEU A 393 -29.06 -6.30 -4.13
C LEU A 393 -30.29 -6.40 -5.03
N LYS A 394 -30.14 -6.23 -6.37
CA LYS A 394 -31.23 -6.42 -7.33
C LYS A 394 -31.73 -7.87 -7.32
N ASP A 395 -30.82 -8.83 -7.34
CA ASP A 395 -31.17 -10.25 -7.28
C ASP A 395 -31.99 -10.59 -6.02
N LEU A 396 -31.66 -10.00 -4.85
CA LEU A 396 -32.42 -10.18 -3.62
C LEU A 396 -33.83 -9.58 -3.68
N VAL A 397 -33.98 -8.41 -4.32
CA VAL A 397 -35.29 -7.75 -4.50
C VAL A 397 -36.18 -8.54 -5.47
N ASP A 398 -35.60 -9.12 -6.51
CA ASP A 398 -36.34 -9.90 -7.52
C ASP A 398 -36.72 -11.29 -6.99
N LEU A 399 -35.94 -11.88 -6.08
CA LEU A 399 -36.32 -13.11 -5.36
C LEU A 399 -37.44 -12.90 -4.34
N GLY A 400 -37.72 -11.67 -3.92
CA GLY A 400 -38.79 -11.30 -2.98
C GLY A 400 -40.11 -10.97 -3.68
N LYS A 401 -40.17 -11.03 -5.01
CA LYS A 401 -41.38 -10.85 -5.83
C LYS A 401 -41.86 -12.22 -6.35
#